data_c49ed296091c98c7f206e3e7a81c47a8
#
_entry.id   c49ed296091c98c7f206e3e7a81c47a8
#
_cell.length_a   1.000
_cell.length_b   1.000
_cell.length_c   1.000
_cell.angle_alpha   90.00
_cell.angle_beta   90.00
_cell.angle_gamma   90.00
#
_symmetry.space_group_name_H-M   'P 1'
#
loop_
_entity.id
_entity.type
_entity.pdbx_description
1 polymer ?
#
loop_
_entity_poly.entity_id
_entity_poly.type
_entity_poly.pdbx_seq_one_letter_code
_entity_poly.pdbx_strand_id
1 'polypeptide(L)'
;MGLYPLYTRVYVVECKTEGYFYVGSTVRLPYLREAEHRAGYGSRWTAKHGFKRFVLTELVPPEACALLEDALTVWLQCRLGWRFVRGGNRVATSEKTLRRWLHPCNQLLGPTDVLPLHSRPMGKFVPELRRLIDAFEMVCGLEDANHLDSDVLA
;
A
#
# COMPACT_ATOMS: atom_id res chain seq x y z
N MET A 1 2.10 -29.55 -19.86
CA MET A 1 2.41 -28.14 -19.78
C MET A 1 2.46 -27.73 -18.32
N GLY A 2 3.64 -27.42 -17.85
CA GLY A 2 3.81 -26.97 -16.48
C GLY A 2 3.18 -25.61 -16.27
N LEU A 3 2.02 -25.59 -15.66
CA LEU A 3 1.48 -24.35 -15.09
C LEU A 3 2.32 -24.04 -13.86
N TYR A 4 3.35 -23.23 -14.03
CA TYR A 4 4.02 -22.65 -12.89
C TYR A 4 2.99 -21.82 -12.12
N PRO A 5 2.78 -22.07 -10.83
CA PRO A 5 1.92 -21.20 -10.05
C PRO A 5 2.50 -19.79 -10.16
N LEU A 6 1.71 -18.88 -10.68
CA LEU A 6 2.07 -17.46 -10.71
C LEU A 6 2.08 -16.97 -9.26
N TYR A 7 3.27 -16.87 -8.71
CA TYR A 7 3.44 -16.25 -7.40
C TYR A 7 3.24 -14.75 -7.56
N THR A 8 2.20 -14.25 -6.94
CA THR A 8 1.90 -12.84 -6.91
C THR A 8 2.26 -12.28 -5.54
N ARG A 9 2.91 -11.14 -5.52
CA ARG A 9 3.24 -10.42 -4.30
C ARG A 9 2.55 -9.07 -4.28
N VAL A 10 2.03 -8.70 -3.12
CA VAL A 10 1.70 -7.33 -2.79
C VAL A 10 2.88 -6.75 -2.01
N TYR A 11 3.26 -5.54 -2.33
CA TYR A 11 4.37 -4.86 -1.68
C TYR A 11 4.02 -3.42 -1.33
N VAL A 12 4.73 -2.87 -0.37
CA VAL A 12 4.70 -1.45 -0.04
C VAL A 12 6.10 -0.88 -0.17
N VAL A 13 6.22 0.19 -0.92
CA VAL A 13 7.46 0.97 -1.06
C VAL A 13 7.40 2.16 -0.11
N GLU A 14 8.44 2.35 0.67
CA GLU A 14 8.74 3.62 1.31
C GLU A 14 9.56 4.46 0.32
N CYS A 15 9.08 5.65 0.01
CA CYS A 15 9.74 6.56 -0.92
C CYS A 15 10.87 7.33 -0.24
N LYS A 16 11.79 7.89 -1.04
CA LYS A 16 12.86 8.77 -0.54
C LYS A 16 12.31 10.07 0.04
N THR A 17 11.24 10.61 -0.55
CA THR A 17 10.52 11.71 0.07
C THR A 17 9.85 11.20 1.33
N GLU A 18 10.20 11.75 2.46
CA GLU A 18 9.74 11.30 3.77
C GLU A 18 8.21 11.30 3.90
N GLY A 19 7.66 10.20 4.40
CA GLY A 19 6.23 10.04 4.61
C GLY A 19 5.45 9.59 3.38
N TYR A 20 6.09 9.39 2.23
CA TYR A 20 5.43 8.98 0.99
C TYR A 20 5.59 7.48 0.76
N PHE A 21 4.49 6.83 0.37
CA PHE A 21 4.41 5.38 0.18
C PHE A 21 3.70 5.01 -1.12
N TYR A 22 4.05 3.84 -1.64
CA TYR A 22 3.39 3.27 -2.81
C TYR A 22 3.06 1.80 -2.54
N VAL A 23 1.83 1.42 -2.85
CA VAL A 23 1.36 0.03 -2.76
C VAL A 23 1.25 -0.53 -4.17
N GLY A 24 1.89 -1.65 -4.41
CA GLY A 24 1.88 -2.29 -5.72
C GLY A 24 1.79 -3.81 -5.61
N SER A 25 1.76 -4.43 -6.78
CA SER A 25 1.83 -5.88 -6.90
C SER A 25 2.75 -6.28 -8.05
N THR A 26 3.28 -7.49 -7.98
CA THR A 26 4.16 -8.00 -9.01
C THR A 26 4.13 -9.53 -9.04
N VAL A 27 4.28 -10.09 -10.25
CA VAL A 27 4.57 -11.51 -10.45
C VAL A 27 6.07 -11.78 -10.55
N ARG A 28 6.87 -10.72 -10.55
CA ARG A 28 8.33 -10.80 -10.64
C ARG A 28 8.97 -10.94 -9.27
N LEU A 29 10.20 -11.39 -9.24
CA LEU A 29 11.00 -11.42 -8.02
C LEU A 29 11.20 -9.98 -7.48
N PRO A 30 11.22 -9.80 -6.16
CA PRO A 30 11.31 -8.45 -5.57
C PRO A 30 12.48 -7.62 -6.07
N TYR A 31 13.67 -8.22 -6.25
CA TYR A 31 14.85 -7.48 -6.71
C TYR A 31 14.70 -6.93 -8.14
N LEU A 32 13.96 -7.63 -9.01
CA LEU A 32 13.67 -7.14 -10.36
C LEU A 32 12.71 -5.95 -10.31
N ARG A 33 11.69 -6.04 -9.47
CA ARG A 33 10.73 -4.95 -9.29
C ARG A 33 11.39 -3.73 -8.63
N GLU A 34 12.29 -3.94 -7.70
CA GLU A 34 13.11 -2.87 -7.12
C GLU A 34 13.90 -2.15 -8.20
N ALA A 35 14.57 -2.88 -9.09
CA ALA A 35 15.33 -2.29 -10.18
C ALA A 35 14.45 -1.43 -11.10
N GLU A 36 13.24 -1.87 -11.40
CA GLU A 36 12.28 -1.08 -12.17
C GLU A 36 11.89 0.22 -11.46
N HIS A 37 11.61 0.16 -10.16
CA HIS A 37 11.29 1.35 -9.38
C HIS A 37 12.47 2.33 -9.30
N ARG A 38 13.67 1.83 -9.08
CA ARG A 38 14.88 2.66 -9.03
C ARG A 38 15.19 3.32 -10.37
N ALA A 39 14.87 2.64 -11.47
CA ALA A 39 15.03 3.18 -12.83
C ALA A 39 13.91 4.14 -13.25
N GLY A 40 12.86 4.31 -12.43
CA GLY A 40 11.72 5.17 -12.72
C GLY A 40 10.62 4.54 -13.57
N TYR A 41 10.69 3.23 -13.82
CA TYR A 41 9.70 2.50 -14.63
C TYR A 41 8.65 1.76 -13.78
N GLY A 42 8.80 1.74 -12.46
CA GLY A 42 7.90 1.00 -11.59
C GLY A 42 6.53 1.63 -11.44
N SER A 43 6.49 2.91 -11.15
CA SER A 43 5.28 3.71 -11.07
C SER A 43 5.63 5.19 -11.23
N ARG A 44 4.64 6.00 -11.60
CA ARG A 44 4.83 7.46 -11.64
C ARG A 44 5.09 8.03 -10.25
N TRP A 45 4.47 7.46 -9.24
CA TRP A 45 4.62 7.90 -7.86
C TRP A 45 6.04 7.68 -7.34
N THR A 46 6.58 6.47 -7.50
CA THR A 46 7.96 6.18 -7.11
C THR A 46 8.99 6.87 -7.98
N ALA A 47 8.68 7.12 -9.26
CA ALA A 47 9.54 7.94 -10.11
C ALA A 47 9.64 9.37 -9.61
N LYS A 48 8.53 9.94 -9.13
CA LYS A 48 8.47 11.30 -8.57
C LYS A 48 9.13 11.42 -7.20
N HIS A 49 8.85 10.48 -6.29
CA HIS A 49 9.25 10.55 -4.89
C HIS A 49 10.47 9.69 -4.55
N GLY A 50 10.95 8.90 -5.48
CA GLY A 50 12.10 8.02 -5.32
C GLY A 50 11.77 6.72 -4.60
N PHE A 51 12.57 5.71 -4.84
CA PHE A 51 12.50 4.43 -4.16
C PHE A 51 13.54 4.39 -3.04
N LYS A 52 13.10 4.17 -1.81
CA LYS A 52 13.99 3.97 -0.67
C LYS A 52 14.13 2.49 -0.34
N ARG A 53 13.03 1.82 -0.03
CA ARG A 53 13.02 0.40 0.31
C ARG A 53 11.63 -0.21 0.17
N PHE A 54 11.57 -1.54 0.10
CA PHE A 54 10.33 -2.25 0.41
C PHE A 54 10.12 -2.32 1.92
N VAL A 55 8.95 -1.89 2.36
CA VAL A 55 8.51 -2.07 3.76
C VAL A 55 8.03 -3.50 3.96
N LEU A 56 7.32 -4.03 2.99
CA LEU A 56 6.88 -5.41 2.96
C LEU A 56 6.80 -5.92 1.53
N THR A 57 6.95 -7.23 1.38
CA THR A 57 6.64 -8.00 0.17
C THR A 57 6.03 -9.32 0.62
N GLU A 58 4.76 -9.54 0.30
CA GLU A 58 4.03 -10.72 0.76
C GLU A 58 3.41 -11.48 -0.39
N LEU A 59 3.53 -12.81 -0.36
CA LEU A 59 2.85 -13.69 -1.29
C LEU A 59 1.36 -13.70 -1.01
N VAL A 60 0.57 -13.50 -2.05
CA VAL A 60 -0.89 -13.51 -1.98
C VAL A 60 -1.46 -14.37 -3.09
N PRO A 61 -2.68 -14.92 -2.92
CA PRO A 61 -3.36 -15.62 -4.00
C PRO A 61 -3.54 -14.68 -5.21
N PRO A 62 -3.27 -15.15 -6.45
CA PRO A 62 -3.42 -14.31 -7.64
C PRO A 62 -4.81 -13.71 -7.80
N GLU A 63 -5.85 -14.45 -7.46
CA GLU A 63 -7.24 -13.99 -7.53
C GLU A 63 -7.58 -12.88 -6.53
N ALA A 64 -6.81 -12.77 -5.46
CA ALA A 64 -6.99 -11.75 -4.41
C ALA A 64 -6.11 -10.51 -4.62
N CYS A 65 -5.14 -10.59 -5.50
CA CYS A 65 -4.06 -9.60 -5.61
C CYS A 65 -4.57 -8.17 -5.81
N ALA A 66 -5.43 -7.97 -6.80
CA ALA A 66 -5.98 -6.64 -7.11
C ALA A 66 -6.81 -6.08 -5.95
N LEU A 67 -7.61 -6.92 -5.31
CA LEU A 67 -8.43 -6.53 -4.15
C LEU A 67 -7.56 -6.17 -2.95
N LEU A 68 -6.55 -6.97 -2.66
CA LEU A 68 -5.63 -6.75 -1.54
C LEU A 68 -4.80 -5.50 -1.74
N GLU A 69 -4.28 -5.29 -2.95
CA GLU A 69 -3.54 -4.08 -3.30
C GLU A 69 -4.39 -2.83 -3.09
N ASP A 70 -5.63 -2.84 -3.60
CA ASP A 70 -6.54 -1.70 -3.45
C ASP A 70 -6.96 -1.48 -1.99
N ALA A 71 -7.33 -2.55 -1.29
CA ALA A 71 -7.72 -2.48 0.12
C ALA A 71 -6.59 -1.97 1.01
N LEU A 72 -5.37 -2.46 0.81
CA LEU A 72 -4.20 -2.00 1.54
C LEU A 72 -3.90 -0.52 1.25
N THR A 73 -4.03 -0.11 -0.01
CA THR A 73 -3.85 1.30 -0.39
C THR A 73 -4.83 2.19 0.34
N VAL A 74 -6.11 1.82 0.37
CA VAL A 74 -7.15 2.60 1.07
C VAL A 74 -6.87 2.65 2.56
N TRP A 75 -6.49 1.52 3.15
CA TRP A 75 -6.15 1.46 4.58
C TRP A 75 -4.98 2.38 4.92
N LEU A 76 -3.92 2.36 4.13
CA LEU A 76 -2.76 3.24 4.30
C LEU A 76 -3.12 4.71 4.08
N GLN A 77 -3.94 5.02 3.09
CA GLN A 77 -4.43 6.37 2.85
C GLN A 77 -5.21 6.92 4.03
N CYS A 78 -6.02 6.10 4.68
CA CYS A 78 -6.75 6.50 5.88
C CYS A 78 -5.82 6.70 7.09
N ARG A 79 -4.79 5.87 7.21
CA ARG A 79 -3.85 5.92 8.33
C ARG A 79 -2.82 7.04 8.20
N LEU A 80 -2.24 7.20 7.02
CA LEU A 80 -1.12 8.12 6.78
C LEU A 80 -1.53 9.42 6.08
N GLY A 81 -2.70 9.43 5.48
CA GLY A 81 -3.18 10.51 4.66
C GLY A 81 -3.13 10.17 3.18
N TRP A 82 -4.23 10.42 2.48
CA TRP A 82 -4.37 10.10 1.06
C TRP A 82 -3.38 10.86 0.16
N ARG A 83 -2.86 11.99 0.63
CA ARG A 83 -1.85 12.77 -0.11
C ARG A 83 -0.51 12.07 -0.24
N PHE A 84 -0.21 11.17 0.69
CA PHE A 84 1.10 10.55 0.85
C PHE A 84 1.17 9.14 0.30
N VAL A 85 0.04 8.55 -0.09
CA VAL A 85 -0.05 7.14 -0.50
C VAL A 85 -0.73 7.02 -1.86
N ARG A 86 -0.14 6.20 -2.73
CA ARG A 86 -0.74 5.78 -4.00
C ARG A 86 -0.63 4.27 -4.13
N GLY A 87 -1.48 3.71 -4.96
CA GLY A 87 -1.48 2.27 -5.27
C GLY A 87 -2.84 1.78 -5.72
N GLY A 88 -2.95 0.50 -6.08
CA GLY A 88 -4.18 -0.10 -6.57
C GLY A 88 -4.78 0.71 -7.72
N ASN A 89 -6.04 1.04 -7.61
CA ASN A 89 -6.75 1.91 -8.55
C ASN A 89 -6.54 3.41 -8.27
N ARG A 90 -5.73 3.75 -7.26
CA ARG A 90 -5.51 5.12 -6.77
C ARG A 90 -4.09 5.57 -7.07
N VAL A 91 -3.74 5.62 -8.35
CA VAL A 91 -2.38 5.89 -8.84
C VAL A 91 -2.18 7.28 -9.40
N ALA A 92 -3.22 8.10 -9.48
CA ALA A 92 -3.11 9.48 -9.94
C ALA A 92 -2.14 10.27 -9.06
N THR A 93 -1.12 10.87 -9.67
CA THR A 93 -0.14 11.71 -8.97
C THR A 93 -0.70 13.07 -8.59
N SER A 94 -1.67 13.58 -9.37
CA SER A 94 -2.32 14.86 -9.13
C SER A 94 -3.34 14.75 -7.99
N GLU A 95 -3.24 15.63 -7.01
CA GLU A 95 -4.20 15.74 -5.91
C GLU A 95 -5.61 16.08 -6.42
N LYS A 96 -5.71 16.93 -7.43
CA LYS A 96 -6.98 17.32 -8.03
C LYS A 96 -7.72 16.13 -8.63
N THR A 97 -7.01 15.27 -9.37
CA THR A 97 -7.59 14.07 -9.97
C THR A 97 -7.98 13.07 -8.88
N LEU A 98 -7.13 12.86 -7.89
CA LEU A 98 -7.40 11.96 -6.79
C LEU A 98 -8.61 12.41 -5.96
N ARG A 99 -8.72 13.70 -5.65
CA ARG A 99 -9.88 14.26 -4.95
C ARG A 99 -11.18 14.00 -5.70
N ARG A 100 -11.15 14.09 -7.02
CA ARG A 100 -12.32 13.82 -7.85
C ARG A 100 -12.79 12.38 -7.71
N TRP A 101 -11.86 11.43 -7.56
CA TRP A 101 -12.16 10.01 -7.37
C TRP A 101 -12.57 9.66 -5.94
N LEU A 102 -12.01 10.36 -4.96
CA LEU A 102 -12.26 10.11 -3.54
C LEU A 102 -13.48 10.86 -2.99
N HIS A 103 -13.90 11.92 -3.67
CA HIS A 103 -14.92 12.82 -3.15
C HIS A 103 -16.23 12.12 -2.73
N PRO A 104 -16.78 11.15 -3.47
CA PRO A 104 -17.94 10.41 -3.01
C PRO A 104 -17.66 9.50 -1.82
N CYS A 105 -16.43 9.02 -1.69
CA CYS A 105 -16.01 8.10 -0.63
C CYS A 105 -15.55 8.83 0.63
N ASN A 106 -14.95 10.01 0.50
CA ASN A 106 -14.42 10.77 1.62
C ASN A 106 -15.48 11.32 2.59
N GLN A 107 -16.71 11.51 2.09
CA GLN A 107 -17.82 11.94 2.95
C GLN A 107 -18.37 10.79 3.80
N LEU A 108 -18.03 9.53 3.41
CA LEU A 108 -18.54 8.31 4.03
C LEU A 108 -17.49 7.56 4.85
N LEU A 109 -16.21 7.94 4.70
CA LEU A 109 -15.10 7.22 5.30
C LEU A 109 -14.41 8.05 6.36
N GLY A 110 -14.82 7.85 7.61
CA GLY A 110 -13.95 8.08 8.74
C GLY A 110 -12.75 7.12 8.70
N PRO A 111 -11.68 7.36 9.46
CA PRO A 111 -10.50 6.50 9.49
C PRO A 111 -10.79 5.03 9.83
N THR A 112 -11.95 4.76 10.41
CA THR A 112 -12.38 3.42 10.83
C THR A 112 -13.28 2.71 9.80
N ASP A 113 -13.74 3.40 8.75
CA ASP A 113 -14.77 2.90 7.83
C ASP A 113 -14.22 2.36 6.52
N VAL A 114 -12.92 2.08 6.46
CA VAL A 114 -12.24 1.54 5.26
C VAL A 114 -12.75 0.16 4.89
N LEU A 115 -13.07 -0.65 5.88
CA LEU A 115 -13.44 -2.05 5.70
C LEU A 115 -14.83 -2.27 5.07
N PRO A 116 -15.86 -1.45 5.29
CA PRO A 116 -17.16 -1.67 4.69
C PRO A 116 -17.19 -1.63 3.16
N LEU A 117 -16.35 -0.83 2.52
CA LEU A 117 -16.26 -0.76 1.06
C LEU A 117 -15.75 -2.04 0.43
N HIS A 118 -14.93 -2.78 1.16
CA HIS A 118 -14.28 -4.00 0.70
C HIS A 118 -14.84 -5.25 1.39
N SER A 119 -15.77 -5.10 2.31
CA SER A 119 -16.22 -6.18 3.17
C SER A 119 -16.88 -7.35 2.41
N ARG A 120 -17.60 -7.09 1.33
CA ARG A 120 -18.26 -8.14 0.55
C ARG A 120 -17.29 -8.94 -0.32
N PRO A 121 -16.51 -8.31 -1.23
CA PRO A 121 -15.54 -9.07 -2.02
C PRO A 121 -14.33 -9.53 -1.18
N MET A 122 -14.04 -8.84 -0.06
CA MET A 122 -12.91 -9.15 0.80
C MET A 122 -13.19 -10.21 1.87
N GLY A 123 -14.44 -10.61 2.11
CA GLY A 123 -14.78 -11.52 3.20
C GLY A 123 -13.92 -12.78 3.28
N LYS A 124 -13.62 -13.36 2.13
CA LYS A 124 -12.77 -14.53 1.97
C LYS A 124 -11.27 -14.24 2.18
N PHE A 125 -10.83 -13.01 1.95
CA PHE A 125 -9.41 -12.62 1.97
C PHE A 125 -9.04 -11.71 3.15
N VAL A 126 -9.93 -11.57 4.13
CA VAL A 126 -9.66 -10.78 5.34
C VAL A 126 -8.39 -11.25 6.08
N PRO A 127 -8.12 -12.57 6.22
CA PRO A 127 -6.88 -13.01 6.86
C PRO A 127 -5.63 -12.54 6.12
N GLU A 128 -5.63 -12.53 4.79
CA GLU A 128 -4.50 -12.07 3.98
C GLU A 128 -4.30 -10.56 4.12
N LEU A 129 -5.38 -9.78 4.10
CA LEU A 129 -5.31 -8.34 4.35
C LEU A 129 -4.76 -8.03 5.74
N ARG A 130 -5.19 -8.77 6.76
CA ARG A 130 -4.67 -8.61 8.13
C ARG A 130 -3.18 -8.89 8.21
N ARG A 131 -2.69 -9.93 7.53
CA ARG A 131 -1.25 -10.22 7.47
C ARG A 131 -0.46 -9.08 6.85
N LEU A 132 -0.97 -8.47 5.78
CA LEU A 132 -0.34 -7.31 5.14
C LEU A 132 -0.30 -6.11 6.09
N ILE A 133 -1.40 -5.84 6.76
CA ILE A 133 -1.49 -4.76 7.76
C ILE A 133 -0.51 -5.01 8.90
N ASP A 134 -0.49 -6.22 9.45
CA ASP A 134 0.40 -6.58 10.56
C ASP A 134 1.88 -6.48 10.14
N ALA A 135 2.21 -6.89 8.92
CA ALA A 135 3.57 -6.76 8.39
C ALA A 135 3.99 -5.29 8.27
N PHE A 136 3.10 -4.41 7.80
CA PHE A 136 3.35 -2.98 7.75
C PHE A 136 3.55 -2.40 9.16
N GLU A 137 2.68 -2.75 10.09
CA GLU A 137 2.75 -2.27 11.48
C GLU A 137 4.04 -2.70 12.18
N MET A 138 4.53 -3.90 11.91
CA MET A 138 5.80 -4.38 12.47
C MET A 138 6.98 -3.51 12.07
N VAL A 139 6.98 -2.98 10.85
CA VAL A 139 8.10 -2.17 10.34
C VAL A 139 7.92 -0.70 10.68
N CYS A 140 6.73 -0.15 10.48
CA CYS A 140 6.47 1.28 10.61
C CYS A 140 5.80 1.68 11.94
N GLY A 141 5.01 0.77 12.54
CA GLY A 141 4.33 1.03 13.80
C GLY A 141 5.27 1.14 15.01
N LEU A 142 6.37 0.39 15.01
CA LEU A 142 7.39 0.45 16.08
C LEU A 142 8.15 1.77 16.09
N GLU A 143 8.37 2.38 14.93
CA GLU A 143 8.99 3.68 14.81
C GLU A 143 8.09 4.78 15.41
N ASP A 144 6.80 4.71 15.16
CA ASP A 144 5.81 5.63 15.71
C ASP A 144 5.69 5.50 17.25
N ALA A 145 5.69 4.28 17.76
CA ALA A 145 5.63 4.04 19.21
C ALA A 145 6.86 4.60 19.93
N ASN A 146 8.04 4.44 19.34
CA ASN A 146 9.28 4.99 19.90
C ASN A 146 9.29 6.52 19.85
N HIS A 147 8.64 7.11 18.87
CA HIS A 147 8.55 8.57 18.76
C HIS A 147 7.55 9.16 19.77
N LEU A 148 6.44 8.47 20.00
CA LEU A 148 5.46 8.87 21.02
C LEU A 148 6.03 8.77 22.44
N ASP A 149 6.82 7.73 22.74
CA ASP A 149 7.47 7.58 24.03
C ASP A 149 8.53 8.66 24.30
N SER A 150 9.20 9.16 23.27
CA SER A 150 10.16 10.25 23.41
C SER A 150 9.48 11.60 23.66
N ASP A 151 8.28 11.82 23.12
CA ASP A 151 7.52 13.05 23.36
C ASP A 151 6.80 13.04 24.71
N VAL A 152 6.47 11.87 25.24
CA VAL A 152 5.84 11.71 26.57
C VAL A 152 6.88 11.82 27.70
N LEU A 153 8.14 11.53 27.41
CA LEU A 153 9.24 11.62 28.39
C LEU A 153 9.97 12.97 28.36
N ALA A 154 9.61 13.81 27.43
CA ALA A 154 10.07 15.19 27.38
C ALA A 154 9.06 16.11 28.07
#